data_86dee2d9d1f81d17454596a2a7939098
#
_entry.id   86dee2d9d1f81d17454596a2a7939098
#
_cell.length_a   1.000
_cell.length_b   1.000
_cell.length_c   1.000
_cell.angle_alpha   90.00
_cell.angle_beta   90.00
_cell.angle_gamma   90.00
#
_symmetry.space_group_name_H-M   'P 1'
#
loop_
_entity.id
_entity.type
_entity.pdbx_description
1 polymer ?
#
loop_
_entity_poly.entity_id
_entity_poly.type
_entity_poly.pdbx_seq_one_letter_code
_entity_poly.pdbx_strand_id
1 'polypeptide(L)'
;MLPINHSEVLVSNYPLEDNSKTIYTPDKKALLQVIDFNNVIDVGILNHFINNNSLDFMEMDTTSHNFFYARKYPNDNRLVPIVKHFEKCEKIFDSVIETILQTKDLVGDKSFTFFNELVLDTLSNIESSGINTVDGMKYSQYNIYTSTGRPSNRFGGVNYAAMSKEDGTRKKIVSRFEDGKMLMFDYDAYHLRLIAKLINYNFPNNISVHEYLGKQYFGKDKLTEEEYGKSKEVSFRLLYGGIDKEFENIPFFKNVKRYIFELWANYKNDGYIESAIAGKKLYFNNVEGINPQKIFNYMIQLYETEQNMIVSEKVFEFLSRLRTRFIMYTYDSFLFDVYSPEMPLVLKKIKEILECNNDFPVRSYTGSSYDDIKLINT
;
A
#
# COMPACT_ATOMS: atom_id res chain seq x y z
N MET A 1 -9.80 13.47 -21.71
CA MET A 1 -11.08 12.85 -22.11
C MET A 1 -10.78 11.99 -23.32
N LEU A 2 -10.97 10.69 -23.23
CA LEU A 2 -10.84 9.80 -24.38
C LEU A 2 -12.22 9.75 -25.06
N PRO A 3 -12.32 10.05 -26.35
CA PRO A 3 -13.54 9.83 -27.08
C PRO A 3 -13.75 8.32 -27.26
N ILE A 4 -14.97 7.85 -27.02
CA ILE A 4 -15.36 6.45 -27.28
C ILE A 4 -15.36 6.14 -28.80
N ASN A 5 -15.24 7.14 -29.62
CA ASN A 5 -15.11 7.04 -31.08
C ASN A 5 -13.94 7.89 -31.52
N HIS A 6 -12.91 7.30 -32.02
CA HIS A 6 -11.63 7.78 -32.55
C HIS A 6 -11.53 9.22 -33.14
N SER A 7 -12.56 10.06 -33.03
CA SER A 7 -12.66 11.31 -33.78
C SER A 7 -12.40 12.59 -33.02
N GLU A 8 -12.37 12.58 -31.69
CA GLU A 8 -12.14 13.84 -30.93
C GLU A 8 -11.31 13.62 -29.67
N VAL A 9 -10.09 14.14 -29.66
CA VAL A 9 -9.29 14.32 -28.44
C VAL A 9 -9.46 15.76 -27.99
N LEU A 10 -10.14 15.98 -26.87
CA LEU A 10 -10.21 17.29 -26.25
C LEU A 10 -8.95 17.50 -25.41
N VAL A 11 -8.06 18.37 -25.87
CA VAL A 11 -6.96 18.90 -25.06
C VAL A 11 -7.46 20.20 -24.44
N SER A 12 -7.65 20.19 -23.13
CA SER A 12 -8.08 21.38 -22.40
C SER A 12 -7.04 21.78 -21.35
N ASN A 13 -6.71 23.06 -21.33
CA ASN A 13 -5.91 23.68 -20.27
C ASN A 13 -6.79 24.09 -19.08
N TYR A 14 -8.10 23.87 -19.14
CA TYR A 14 -9.06 24.20 -18.11
C TYR A 14 -9.59 22.93 -17.43
N PRO A 15 -9.94 22.99 -16.15
CA PRO A 15 -10.63 21.89 -15.47
C PRO A 15 -11.90 21.50 -16.26
N LEU A 16 -12.14 20.21 -16.39
CA LEU A 16 -13.40 19.73 -16.94
C LEU A 16 -14.48 20.06 -15.90
N GLU A 17 -15.45 20.89 -16.27
CA GLU A 17 -16.51 21.34 -15.34
C GLU A 17 -17.65 20.32 -15.16
N ASP A 18 -17.70 19.30 -16.02
CA ASP A 18 -18.79 18.31 -16.03
C ASP A 18 -18.44 17.04 -15.24
N ASN A 19 -18.76 17.05 -13.95
CA ASN A 19 -18.57 15.91 -13.04
C ASN A 19 -19.56 14.74 -13.31
N SER A 20 -20.48 14.87 -14.25
CA SER A 20 -21.44 13.80 -14.58
C SER A 20 -20.85 12.71 -15.48
N LYS A 21 -19.69 12.97 -16.10
CA LYS A 21 -19.04 12.04 -17.04
C LYS A 21 -18.03 11.14 -16.35
N THR A 22 -17.95 9.90 -16.82
CA THR A 22 -16.87 8.99 -16.43
C THR A 22 -15.61 9.30 -17.21
N ILE A 23 -14.51 9.53 -16.51
CA ILE A 23 -13.20 9.74 -17.10
C ILE A 23 -12.41 8.43 -17.01
N TYR A 24 -11.94 7.95 -18.14
CA TYR A 24 -10.98 6.85 -18.21
C TYR A 24 -9.57 7.43 -18.36
N THR A 25 -8.67 6.98 -17.49
CA THR A 25 -7.29 7.46 -17.48
C THR A 25 -6.33 6.29 -17.22
N PRO A 26 -5.16 6.27 -17.85
CA PRO A 26 -4.16 5.25 -17.55
C PRO A 26 -3.45 5.44 -16.20
N ASP A 27 -3.56 6.59 -15.55
CA ASP A 27 -3.00 6.85 -14.20
C ASP A 27 -3.91 7.82 -13.42
N LYS A 28 -4.85 7.27 -12.67
CA LYS A 28 -5.80 8.04 -11.86
C LYS A 28 -5.10 8.87 -10.79
N LYS A 29 -4.05 8.34 -10.15
CA LYS A 29 -3.34 9.05 -9.09
C LYS A 29 -2.70 10.34 -9.61
N ALA A 30 -2.08 10.28 -10.78
CA ALA A 30 -1.50 11.47 -11.39
C ALA A 30 -2.57 12.48 -11.81
N LEU A 31 -3.70 12.01 -12.33
CA LEU A 31 -4.82 12.87 -12.73
C LEU A 31 -5.40 13.62 -11.51
N LEU A 32 -5.67 12.91 -10.42
CA LEU A 32 -6.23 13.50 -9.19
C LEU A 32 -5.32 14.53 -8.51
N GLN A 33 -4.04 14.57 -8.85
CA GLN A 33 -3.13 15.62 -8.35
C GLN A 33 -3.31 16.97 -9.08
N VAL A 34 -4.00 17.00 -10.21
CA VAL A 34 -4.18 18.20 -11.03
C VAL A 34 -5.63 18.60 -11.22
N ILE A 35 -6.56 17.67 -11.06
CA ILE A 35 -8.00 17.92 -11.16
C ILE A 35 -8.74 17.18 -10.05
N ASP A 36 -9.85 17.78 -9.60
CA ASP A 36 -10.78 17.15 -8.66
C ASP A 36 -11.98 16.59 -9.44
N PHE A 37 -12.04 15.28 -9.56
CA PHE A 37 -13.07 14.58 -10.32
C PHE A 37 -13.52 13.33 -9.58
N ASN A 38 -14.83 13.15 -9.43
CA ASN A 38 -15.40 12.07 -8.63
C ASN A 38 -15.51 10.73 -9.37
N ASN A 39 -15.62 10.77 -10.70
CA ASN A 39 -15.91 9.56 -11.48
C ASN A 39 -14.75 9.23 -12.43
N VAL A 40 -13.63 8.79 -11.86
CA VAL A 40 -12.40 8.47 -12.59
C VAL A 40 -12.10 6.98 -12.51
N ILE A 41 -11.95 6.36 -13.65
CA ILE A 41 -11.58 4.94 -13.81
C ILE A 41 -10.14 4.84 -14.30
N ASP A 42 -9.33 4.12 -13.53
CA ASP A 42 -7.95 3.82 -13.89
C ASP A 42 -7.91 2.61 -14.84
N VAL A 43 -7.47 2.84 -16.07
CA VAL A 43 -7.37 1.77 -17.08
C VAL A 43 -6.21 0.82 -16.78
N GLY A 44 -5.17 1.30 -16.10
CA GLY A 44 -4.08 0.44 -15.63
C GLY A 44 -4.58 -0.60 -14.64
N ILE A 45 -5.48 -0.23 -13.73
CA ILE A 45 -6.14 -1.17 -12.79
C ILE A 45 -7.04 -2.15 -13.54
N LEU A 46 -7.85 -1.69 -14.50
CA LEU A 46 -8.65 -2.59 -15.34
C LEU A 46 -7.77 -3.66 -16.00
N ASN A 47 -6.70 -3.25 -16.66
CA ASN A 47 -5.76 -4.17 -17.29
C ASN A 47 -5.08 -5.11 -16.28
N HIS A 48 -4.70 -4.59 -15.11
CA HIS A 48 -4.09 -5.39 -14.07
C HIS A 48 -5.02 -6.49 -13.53
N PHE A 49 -6.31 -6.23 -13.46
CA PHE A 49 -7.31 -7.21 -13.05
C PHE A 49 -7.50 -8.35 -14.05
N ILE A 50 -7.32 -8.09 -15.36
CA ILE A 50 -7.42 -9.12 -16.40
C ILE A 50 -6.13 -9.90 -16.54
N ASN A 51 -5.02 -9.17 -16.71
CA ASN A 51 -3.75 -9.73 -17.16
C ASN A 51 -2.77 -9.95 -16.01
N ASN A 52 -3.10 -9.48 -14.80
CA ASN A 52 -2.20 -9.44 -13.64
C ASN A 52 -0.86 -8.73 -13.93
N ASN A 53 -0.88 -7.80 -14.89
CA ASN A 53 0.26 -7.02 -15.36
C ASN A 53 -0.09 -5.54 -15.46
N SER A 54 0.92 -4.68 -15.38
CA SER A 54 0.78 -3.28 -15.79
C SER A 54 0.58 -3.21 -17.31
N LEU A 55 -0.10 -2.16 -17.80
CA LEU A 55 -0.17 -1.89 -19.22
C LEU A 55 1.25 -1.70 -19.78
N ASP A 56 1.50 -2.16 -21.01
CA ASP A 56 2.82 -2.09 -21.66
C ASP A 56 3.38 -0.65 -21.72
N PHE A 57 2.51 0.36 -21.85
CA PHE A 57 2.96 1.75 -21.82
C PHE A 57 3.48 2.19 -20.45
N MET A 58 3.13 1.49 -19.37
CA MET A 58 3.68 1.75 -18.04
C MET A 58 5.05 1.08 -17.83
N GLU A 59 5.39 0.11 -18.68
CA GLU A 59 6.69 -0.53 -18.74
C GLU A 59 7.64 0.19 -19.70
N MET A 60 7.09 0.94 -20.66
CA MET A 60 7.87 1.81 -21.50
C MET A 60 8.51 2.90 -20.66
N ASP A 61 9.79 3.01 -20.76
CA ASP A 61 10.68 4.08 -20.33
C ASP A 61 10.08 5.07 -19.30
N THR A 62 10.75 5.28 -18.19
CA THR A 62 10.36 6.25 -17.12
C THR A 62 10.07 7.65 -17.67
N THR A 63 10.61 8.01 -18.83
CA THR A 63 10.28 9.23 -19.58
C THR A 63 8.90 9.19 -20.23
N SER A 64 8.43 8.05 -20.68
CA SER A 64 7.08 7.95 -21.27
C SER A 64 5.97 7.96 -20.23
N HIS A 65 6.23 7.53 -19.00
CA HIS A 65 5.29 7.69 -17.91
C HIS A 65 5.09 9.18 -17.54
N ASN A 66 6.14 9.98 -17.53
CA ASN A 66 6.06 11.44 -17.38
C ASN A 66 5.34 12.14 -18.54
N PHE A 67 5.04 11.42 -19.57
CA PHE A 67 4.50 11.90 -20.80
C PHE A 67 2.98 12.12 -20.79
N PHE A 68 2.19 11.22 -20.21
CA PHE A 68 0.75 11.39 -20.02
C PHE A 68 0.43 12.37 -18.92
N TYR A 69 1.24 12.33 -17.91
CA TYR A 69 1.04 13.05 -16.67
C TYR A 69 2.24 13.92 -16.45
N ALA A 70 2.12 15.11 -16.96
CA ALA A 70 2.81 16.19 -16.33
C ALA A 70 2.43 16.20 -14.86
N ARG A 71 3.11 15.41 -14.03
CA ARG A 71 2.92 15.46 -12.61
C ARG A 71 3.21 16.85 -12.14
N LYS A 72 2.16 17.61 -11.90
CA LYS A 72 2.25 18.84 -11.17
C LYS A 72 2.06 18.56 -9.71
N TYR A 73 3.14 18.18 -9.08
CA TYR A 73 3.22 18.54 -7.67
C TYR A 73 3.22 20.07 -7.57
N PRO A 74 2.60 20.64 -6.51
CA PRO A 74 2.59 22.07 -6.30
C PRO A 74 4.00 22.62 -6.27
N ASN A 75 4.71 22.96 -7.18
CA ASN A 75 6.09 23.42 -7.35
C ASN A 75 6.91 22.63 -8.37
N ASP A 76 6.36 21.66 -9.09
CA ASP A 76 7.06 21.00 -10.17
C ASP A 76 6.66 21.64 -11.51
N ASN A 77 7.59 22.42 -12.08
CA ASN A 77 7.40 23.10 -13.37
C ASN A 77 7.57 22.19 -14.60
N ARG A 78 7.73 20.87 -14.38
CA ARG A 78 7.96 19.90 -15.47
C ARG A 78 6.66 19.47 -16.15
N LEU A 79 5.85 20.44 -16.61
CA LEU A 79 4.76 20.16 -17.53
C LEU A 79 5.34 19.85 -18.91
N VAL A 80 5.34 18.58 -19.29
CA VAL A 80 5.55 18.20 -20.68
C VAL A 80 4.20 18.31 -21.39
N PRO A 81 4.06 19.19 -22.38
CA PRO A 81 2.81 19.30 -23.13
C PRO A 81 2.52 17.98 -23.85
N ILE A 82 1.37 17.36 -23.58
CA ILE A 82 0.83 16.18 -24.26
C ILE A 82 0.96 16.31 -25.79
N VAL A 83 0.79 17.52 -26.31
CA VAL A 83 0.84 17.86 -27.72
C VAL A 83 2.15 17.51 -28.42
N LYS A 84 3.29 17.46 -27.73
CA LYS A 84 4.60 17.14 -28.36
C LYS A 84 4.78 15.67 -28.76
N HIS A 85 3.84 14.81 -28.42
CA HIS A 85 4.04 13.38 -28.51
C HIS A 85 2.80 12.62 -29.02
N PHE A 86 1.99 13.30 -29.81
CA PHE A 86 0.70 12.81 -30.34
C PHE A 86 0.80 11.44 -31.05
N GLU A 87 1.85 11.20 -31.82
CA GLU A 87 2.05 9.93 -32.54
C GLU A 87 2.28 8.72 -31.61
N LYS A 88 2.92 8.94 -30.45
CA LYS A 88 3.06 7.90 -29.43
C LYS A 88 1.76 7.70 -28.67
N CYS A 89 0.96 8.74 -28.51
CA CYS A 89 -0.34 8.69 -27.85
C CYS A 89 -1.33 7.80 -28.59
N GLU A 90 -1.31 7.77 -29.93
CA GLU A 90 -2.26 7.00 -30.72
C GLU A 90 -2.25 5.50 -30.36
N LYS A 91 -1.07 4.88 -30.34
CA LYS A 91 -0.92 3.46 -29.96
C LYS A 91 -1.38 3.17 -28.53
N ILE A 92 -1.17 4.10 -27.63
CA ILE A 92 -1.60 3.96 -26.24
C ILE A 92 -3.11 4.14 -26.14
N PHE A 93 -3.70 5.03 -26.91
CA PHE A 93 -5.16 5.18 -26.97
C PHE A 93 -5.84 3.91 -27.46
N ASP A 94 -5.31 3.28 -28.51
CA ASP A 94 -5.86 2.03 -29.01
C ASP A 94 -5.81 0.93 -27.94
N SER A 95 -4.69 0.76 -27.25
CA SER A 95 -4.55 -0.17 -26.13
C SER A 95 -5.50 0.13 -24.97
N VAL A 96 -5.68 1.42 -24.63
CA VAL A 96 -6.62 1.86 -23.60
C VAL A 96 -8.07 1.57 -23.99
N ILE A 97 -8.46 1.88 -25.23
CA ILE A 97 -9.81 1.61 -25.73
C ILE A 97 -10.08 0.10 -25.77
N GLU A 98 -9.14 -0.69 -26.25
CA GLU A 98 -9.26 -2.15 -26.25
C GLU A 98 -9.44 -2.70 -24.82
N THR A 99 -8.64 -2.22 -23.86
CA THR A 99 -8.77 -2.59 -22.47
C THR A 99 -10.14 -2.21 -21.89
N ILE A 100 -10.65 -1.01 -22.17
CA ILE A 100 -11.98 -0.58 -21.73
C ILE A 100 -13.06 -1.50 -22.29
N LEU A 101 -13.00 -1.83 -23.59
CA LEU A 101 -13.98 -2.67 -24.25
C LEU A 101 -14.00 -4.11 -23.70
N GLN A 102 -12.81 -4.64 -23.37
CA GLN A 102 -12.65 -5.98 -22.80
C GLN A 102 -13.07 -6.04 -21.31
N THR A 103 -13.09 -4.92 -20.61
CA THR A 103 -13.22 -4.87 -19.15
C THR A 103 -14.43 -4.12 -18.64
N LYS A 104 -15.32 -3.70 -19.52
CA LYS A 104 -16.51 -2.93 -19.14
C LYS A 104 -17.36 -3.58 -18.03
N ASP A 105 -17.36 -4.91 -17.98
CA ASP A 105 -18.13 -5.68 -17.00
C ASP A 105 -17.44 -5.72 -15.62
N LEU A 106 -16.16 -5.34 -15.53
CA LEU A 106 -15.45 -5.19 -14.25
C LEU A 106 -15.74 -3.86 -13.56
N VAL A 107 -16.15 -2.86 -14.33
CA VAL A 107 -16.54 -1.55 -13.76
C VAL A 107 -17.78 -1.76 -12.91
N GLY A 108 -17.63 -1.57 -11.59
CA GLY A 108 -18.70 -1.87 -10.61
C GLY A 108 -18.51 -3.20 -9.86
N ASP A 109 -17.55 -4.03 -10.27
CA ASP A 109 -17.12 -5.15 -9.42
C ASP A 109 -16.56 -4.62 -8.09
N LYS A 110 -16.91 -5.31 -7.00
CA LYS A 110 -16.52 -4.89 -5.63
C LYS A 110 -15.02 -4.75 -5.49
N SER A 111 -14.26 -5.69 -6.02
CA SER A 111 -12.81 -5.69 -5.89
C SER A 111 -12.16 -4.61 -6.76
N PHE A 112 -12.68 -4.42 -7.97
CA PHE A 112 -12.25 -3.32 -8.83
C PHE A 112 -12.52 -1.96 -8.17
N THR A 113 -13.74 -1.73 -7.69
CA THR A 113 -14.13 -0.49 -6.99
C THR A 113 -13.21 -0.22 -5.80
N PHE A 114 -12.93 -1.25 -4.98
CA PHE A 114 -12.01 -1.13 -3.86
C PHE A 114 -10.62 -0.61 -4.28
N PHE A 115 -10.04 -1.18 -5.33
CA PHE A 115 -8.72 -0.76 -5.79
C PHE A 115 -8.77 0.58 -6.53
N ASN A 116 -9.75 0.80 -7.40
CA ASN A 116 -9.88 2.03 -8.18
C ASN A 116 -10.22 3.26 -7.35
N GLU A 117 -11.06 3.12 -6.34
CA GLU A 117 -11.50 4.24 -5.51
C GLU A 117 -10.66 4.34 -4.23
N LEU A 118 -10.77 3.36 -3.33
CA LEU A 118 -10.12 3.46 -2.03
C LEU A 118 -8.59 3.42 -2.12
N VAL A 119 -8.02 2.43 -2.83
CA VAL A 119 -6.55 2.26 -2.84
C VAL A 119 -5.86 3.39 -3.60
N LEU A 120 -6.34 3.71 -4.82
CA LEU A 120 -5.72 4.76 -5.62
C LEU A 120 -5.89 6.15 -5.01
N ASP A 121 -7.08 6.47 -4.48
CA ASP A 121 -7.34 7.78 -3.89
C ASP A 121 -6.52 7.96 -2.60
N THR A 122 -6.43 6.92 -1.77
CA THR A 122 -5.58 6.93 -0.57
C THR A 122 -4.11 7.16 -0.92
N LEU A 123 -3.58 6.43 -1.90
CA LEU A 123 -2.18 6.59 -2.32
C LEU A 123 -1.94 7.94 -3.00
N SER A 124 -2.88 8.45 -3.79
CA SER A 124 -2.81 9.80 -4.35
C SER A 124 -2.71 10.86 -3.26
N ASN A 125 -3.48 10.72 -2.19
CA ASN A 125 -3.44 11.62 -1.04
C ASN A 125 -2.10 11.57 -0.29
N ILE A 126 -1.51 10.37 -0.11
CA ILE A 126 -0.17 10.23 0.49
C ILE A 126 0.88 10.90 -0.42
N GLU A 127 0.84 10.62 -1.72
CA GLU A 127 1.75 11.21 -2.70
C GLU A 127 1.65 12.74 -2.73
N SER A 128 0.43 13.27 -2.73
CA SER A 128 0.16 14.73 -2.76
C SER A 128 0.60 15.43 -1.48
N SER A 129 0.60 14.73 -0.34
CA SER A 129 1.04 15.29 0.94
C SER A 129 2.50 15.74 0.89
N GLY A 130 3.33 15.06 0.11
CA GLY A 130 4.75 15.35 -0.02
C GLY A 130 5.54 15.19 1.27
N ILE A 131 6.84 15.05 1.15
CA ILE A 131 7.78 14.86 2.23
C ILE A 131 8.73 16.05 2.25
N ASN A 132 8.72 16.79 3.33
CA ASN A 132 9.65 17.90 3.47
C ASN A 132 11.03 17.37 3.82
N THR A 133 12.04 17.83 3.08
CA THR A 133 13.45 17.49 3.33
C THR A 133 14.28 18.77 3.40
N VAL A 134 15.48 18.66 3.95
CA VAL A 134 16.45 19.77 3.95
C VAL A 134 16.80 20.26 2.53
N ASP A 135 16.57 19.43 1.52
CA ASP A 135 16.79 19.76 0.11
C ASP A 135 15.48 20.20 -0.62
N GLY A 136 14.40 20.47 0.12
CA GLY A 136 13.07 20.84 -0.39
C GLY A 136 12.07 19.69 -0.41
N MET A 137 10.87 19.95 -0.95
CA MET A 137 9.80 18.96 -1.01
C MET A 137 10.13 17.82 -1.98
N LYS A 138 9.89 16.59 -1.54
CA LYS A 138 9.96 15.36 -2.34
C LYS A 138 8.61 14.66 -2.30
N TYR A 139 8.33 13.86 -3.33
CA TYR A 139 7.05 13.17 -3.45
C TYR A 139 7.27 11.68 -3.67
N SER A 140 6.49 10.86 -2.98
CA SER A 140 6.46 9.41 -3.21
C SER A 140 5.71 9.08 -4.49
N GLN A 141 5.99 7.91 -5.03
CA GLN A 141 5.29 7.35 -6.19
C GLN A 141 5.05 5.87 -5.93
N TYR A 142 3.85 5.52 -5.54
CA TYR A 142 3.47 4.15 -5.25
C TYR A 142 3.02 3.43 -6.52
N ASN A 143 3.66 2.28 -6.78
CA ASN A 143 3.22 1.34 -7.80
C ASN A 143 2.40 0.22 -7.15
N ILE A 144 1.16 0.07 -7.57
CA ILE A 144 0.24 -0.98 -7.10
C ILE A 144 0.07 -2.14 -8.10
N TYR A 145 0.72 -2.05 -9.27
CA TYR A 145 0.68 -3.10 -10.29
C TYR A 145 1.62 -4.26 -9.95
N THR A 146 1.57 -4.67 -8.70
CA THR A 146 2.22 -5.87 -8.17
C THR A 146 1.20 -6.99 -8.07
N SER A 147 1.63 -8.24 -8.03
CA SER A 147 0.70 -9.39 -7.98
C SER A 147 -0.33 -9.30 -6.86
N THR A 148 0.03 -8.71 -5.72
CA THR A 148 -0.84 -8.55 -4.55
C THR A 148 -1.44 -7.15 -4.42
N GLY A 149 -1.15 -6.23 -5.34
CA GLY A 149 -1.48 -4.82 -5.17
C GLY A 149 -0.71 -4.11 -4.05
N ARG A 150 0.27 -4.78 -3.42
CA ARG A 150 1.10 -4.20 -2.36
C ARG A 150 1.92 -3.06 -2.93
N PRO A 151 1.75 -1.82 -2.44
CA PRO A 151 2.43 -0.66 -3.00
C PRO A 151 3.95 -0.79 -2.93
N SER A 152 4.62 -0.49 -4.04
CA SER A 152 6.08 -0.46 -4.15
C SER A 152 6.55 0.84 -4.80
N ASN A 153 7.83 1.16 -4.70
CA ASN A 153 8.40 2.39 -5.30
C ASN A 153 9.10 2.05 -6.62
N ARG A 154 8.33 1.81 -7.69
CA ARG A 154 8.89 1.41 -8.99
C ARG A 154 9.36 2.59 -9.85
N PHE A 155 8.67 3.71 -9.81
CA PHE A 155 8.76 4.76 -10.85
C PHE A 155 9.68 5.93 -10.49
N GLY A 156 10.70 5.73 -9.69
CA GLY A 156 11.53 6.83 -9.21
C GLY A 156 10.93 7.50 -7.98
N GLY A 157 11.51 8.51 -7.50
CA GLY A 157 11.23 9.03 -6.18
C GLY A 157 12.05 8.30 -5.11
N VAL A 158 11.80 8.60 -3.88
CA VAL A 158 12.56 8.04 -2.77
C VAL A 158 12.07 6.61 -2.49
N ASN A 159 12.96 5.64 -2.53
CA ASN A 159 12.64 4.27 -2.12
C ASN A 159 12.60 4.19 -0.59
N TYR A 160 11.46 4.53 -0.01
CA TYR A 160 11.30 4.61 1.44
C TYR A 160 11.41 3.26 2.13
N ALA A 161 11.02 2.18 1.46
CA ALA A 161 11.14 0.82 1.99
C ALA A 161 12.60 0.38 2.15
N ALA A 162 13.51 0.97 1.37
CA ALA A 162 14.94 0.66 1.40
C ALA A 162 15.80 1.75 2.05
N MET A 163 15.20 2.76 2.69
CA MET A 163 15.97 3.80 3.39
C MET A 163 16.72 3.22 4.59
N SER A 164 18.04 3.17 4.49
CA SER A 164 18.90 2.75 5.58
C SER A 164 18.80 3.71 6.77
N LYS A 165 18.97 3.16 7.97
CA LYS A 165 19.16 3.95 9.19
C LYS A 165 20.59 4.48 9.30
N GLU A 166 21.53 3.92 8.54
CA GLU A 166 22.98 4.15 8.70
C GLU A 166 23.55 5.14 7.69
N ASP A 167 22.90 5.32 6.52
CA ASP A 167 23.41 6.17 5.43
C ASP A 167 23.09 7.66 5.55
N GLY A 168 22.38 8.05 6.62
CA GLY A 168 21.98 9.44 6.88
C GLY A 168 20.85 9.97 6.01
N THR A 169 20.28 9.17 5.12
CA THR A 169 19.17 9.60 4.24
C THR A 169 17.96 10.01 5.07
N ARG A 170 17.67 9.32 6.17
CA ARG A 170 16.54 9.63 7.07
C ARG A 170 16.69 10.98 7.78
N LYS A 171 17.93 11.46 8.01
CA LYS A 171 18.20 12.78 8.61
C LYS A 171 17.68 13.93 7.76
N LYS A 172 17.59 13.71 6.45
CA LYS A 172 17.11 14.73 5.53
C LYS A 172 15.61 14.98 5.63
N ILE A 173 14.83 14.03 6.16
CA ILE A 173 13.38 14.17 6.31
C ILE A 173 13.07 14.86 7.63
N VAL A 174 12.54 16.07 7.52
CA VAL A 174 12.26 16.98 8.64
C VAL A 174 10.83 17.55 8.49
N SER A 175 10.27 18.02 9.59
CA SER A 175 8.94 18.65 9.54
C SER A 175 8.93 19.89 8.65
N ARG A 176 7.81 20.11 7.95
CA ARG A 176 7.49 21.37 7.23
C ARG A 176 7.08 22.50 8.16
N PHE A 177 6.75 22.20 9.39
CA PHE A 177 6.33 23.16 10.39
C PHE A 177 7.51 23.57 11.26
N GLU A 178 7.60 24.84 11.66
CA GLU A 178 8.72 25.39 12.41
C GLU A 178 9.04 24.57 13.68
N ASP A 179 8.01 24.24 14.49
CA ASP A 179 8.14 23.39 15.67
C ASP A 179 7.53 22.00 15.49
N GLY A 180 7.36 21.56 14.25
CA GLY A 180 6.71 20.31 13.93
C GLY A 180 7.51 19.10 14.37
N LYS A 181 6.87 17.94 14.37
CA LYS A 181 7.45 16.65 14.74
C LYS A 181 7.13 15.59 13.71
N MET A 182 8.08 14.68 13.50
CA MET A 182 7.79 13.40 12.88
C MET A 182 7.11 12.49 13.89
N LEU A 183 6.01 11.87 13.49
CA LEU A 183 5.30 10.85 14.26
C LEU A 183 5.20 9.59 13.40
N MET A 184 5.71 8.47 13.90
CA MET A 184 5.62 7.19 13.23
C MET A 184 4.85 6.20 14.08
N PHE A 185 3.97 5.46 13.43
CA PHE A 185 3.35 4.27 13.99
C PHE A 185 3.87 3.04 13.26
N ASP A 186 4.13 1.98 14.00
CA ASP A 186 4.65 0.72 13.50
C ASP A 186 3.89 -0.42 14.18
N TYR A 187 3.28 -1.31 13.40
CA TYR A 187 2.51 -2.41 13.93
C TYR A 187 3.38 -3.43 14.67
N ASP A 188 2.92 -3.87 15.84
CA ASP A 188 3.58 -4.93 16.59
C ASP A 188 3.21 -6.31 16.06
N ALA A 189 4.19 -7.03 15.53
CA ALA A 189 4.03 -8.39 14.99
C ALA A 189 2.89 -8.52 13.95
N TYR A 190 2.79 -7.54 13.04
CA TYR A 190 1.63 -7.34 12.18
C TYR A 190 1.21 -8.59 11.40
N HIS A 191 2.13 -9.22 10.66
CA HIS A 191 1.78 -10.41 9.87
C HIS A 191 1.30 -11.58 10.72
N LEU A 192 1.85 -11.77 11.92
CA LEU A 192 1.37 -12.79 12.85
C LEU A 192 -0.08 -12.52 13.28
N ARG A 193 -0.43 -11.25 13.51
CA ARG A 193 -1.78 -10.83 13.89
C ARG A 193 -2.76 -10.89 12.72
N LEU A 194 -2.34 -10.50 11.51
CA LEU A 194 -3.14 -10.67 10.29
C LEU A 194 -3.49 -12.15 10.08
N ILE A 195 -2.49 -13.03 10.19
CA ILE A 195 -2.69 -14.47 10.08
C ILE A 195 -3.62 -14.98 11.18
N ALA A 196 -3.40 -14.55 12.43
CA ALA A 196 -4.27 -14.93 13.54
C ALA A 196 -5.73 -14.59 13.27
N LYS A 197 -5.99 -13.40 12.65
CA LYS A 197 -7.33 -12.99 12.23
C LYS A 197 -7.90 -13.92 11.15
N LEU A 198 -7.11 -14.27 10.13
CA LEU A 198 -7.51 -15.17 9.04
C LEU A 198 -7.86 -16.57 9.53
N ILE A 199 -7.12 -17.08 10.51
CA ILE A 199 -7.33 -18.44 11.06
C ILE A 199 -8.18 -18.46 12.34
N ASN A 200 -8.75 -17.31 12.71
CA ASN A 200 -9.57 -17.15 13.91
C ASN A 200 -8.84 -17.57 15.21
N TYR A 201 -7.56 -17.20 15.32
CA TYR A 201 -6.72 -17.49 16.48
C TYR A 201 -6.52 -16.24 17.34
N ASN A 202 -6.67 -16.36 18.66
CA ASN A 202 -6.49 -15.27 19.59
C ASN A 202 -5.17 -15.41 20.35
N PHE A 203 -4.27 -14.45 20.18
CA PHE A 203 -3.11 -14.31 21.03
C PHE A 203 -3.51 -13.71 22.39
N PRO A 204 -2.82 -14.06 23.49
CA PRO A 204 -3.05 -13.40 24.77
C PRO A 204 -2.74 -11.90 24.70
N ASN A 205 -3.61 -11.06 25.29
CA ASN A 205 -3.49 -9.60 25.21
C ASN A 205 -2.41 -8.99 26.12
N ASN A 206 -1.93 -9.75 27.11
CA ASN A 206 -1.01 -9.29 28.16
C ASN A 206 0.47 -9.57 27.86
N ILE A 207 0.78 -10.10 26.70
CA ILE A 207 2.13 -10.49 26.30
C ILE A 207 2.34 -10.21 24.82
N SER A 208 3.56 -9.84 24.42
CA SER A 208 3.84 -9.67 23.00
C SER A 208 3.73 -11.01 22.25
N VAL A 209 3.31 -10.97 20.99
CA VAL A 209 3.18 -12.19 20.15
C VAL A 209 4.50 -12.93 20.03
N HIS A 210 5.60 -12.20 19.88
CA HIS A 210 6.94 -12.80 19.78
C HIS A 210 7.38 -13.43 21.11
N GLU A 211 7.02 -12.84 22.23
CA GLU A 211 7.30 -13.44 23.54
C GLU A 211 6.44 -14.70 23.76
N TYR A 212 5.16 -14.64 23.42
CA TYR A 212 4.25 -15.78 23.51
C TYR A 212 4.72 -16.98 22.69
N LEU A 213 5.07 -16.75 21.43
CA LEU A 213 5.59 -17.80 20.55
C LEU A 213 6.99 -18.26 20.97
N GLY A 214 7.86 -17.33 21.35
CA GLY A 214 9.22 -17.64 21.82
C GLY A 214 9.25 -18.54 23.05
N LYS A 215 8.33 -18.35 24.01
CA LYS A 215 8.16 -19.26 25.15
C LYS A 215 7.90 -20.71 24.68
N GLN A 216 7.12 -20.86 23.64
CA GLN A 216 6.84 -22.18 23.05
C GLN A 216 8.00 -22.72 22.24
N TYR A 217 8.76 -21.88 21.51
CA TYR A 217 9.95 -22.32 20.74
C TYR A 217 11.06 -22.84 21.65
N PHE A 218 11.27 -22.19 22.78
CA PHE A 218 12.38 -22.51 23.69
C PHE A 218 11.96 -23.36 24.91
N GLY A 219 10.66 -23.65 25.07
CA GLY A 219 10.14 -24.40 26.21
C GLY A 219 10.39 -23.68 27.56
N LYS A 220 10.31 -22.34 27.61
CA LYS A 220 10.65 -21.51 28.77
C LYS A 220 9.53 -20.54 29.09
N ASP A 221 9.34 -20.27 30.38
CA ASP A 221 8.36 -19.29 30.85
C ASP A 221 8.86 -17.84 30.73
N LYS A 222 10.17 -17.63 30.70
CA LYS A 222 10.79 -16.32 30.58
C LYS A 222 11.94 -16.36 29.56
N LEU A 223 11.92 -15.41 28.62
CA LEU A 223 12.95 -15.27 27.59
C LEU A 223 14.02 -14.24 28.03
N THR A 224 15.25 -14.49 27.60
CA THR A 224 16.29 -13.45 27.57
C THR A 224 16.05 -12.51 26.38
N GLU A 225 16.74 -11.35 26.34
CA GLU A 225 16.67 -10.43 25.19
C GLU A 225 17.13 -11.10 23.90
N GLU A 226 18.16 -11.93 23.95
CA GLU A 226 18.65 -12.70 22.82
C GLU A 226 17.60 -13.69 22.31
N GLU A 227 16.97 -14.45 23.20
CA GLU A 227 15.91 -15.40 22.85
C GLU A 227 14.68 -14.69 22.30
N TYR A 228 14.35 -13.51 22.82
CA TYR A 228 13.29 -12.67 22.26
C TYR A 228 13.63 -12.19 20.84
N GLY A 229 14.87 -11.76 20.59
CA GLY A 229 15.35 -11.45 19.23
C GLY A 229 15.23 -12.65 18.30
N LYS A 230 15.75 -13.81 18.71
CA LYS A 230 15.64 -15.07 17.96
C LYS A 230 14.21 -15.50 17.71
N SER A 231 13.27 -15.24 18.63
CA SER A 231 11.86 -15.60 18.42
C SER A 231 11.25 -14.87 17.22
N LYS A 232 11.66 -13.62 16.95
CA LYS A 232 11.25 -12.87 15.76
C LYS A 232 11.75 -13.55 14.49
N GLU A 233 13.05 -13.87 14.43
CA GLU A 233 13.66 -14.54 13.29
C GLU A 233 13.02 -15.89 12.98
N VAL A 234 12.80 -16.72 14.03
CA VAL A 234 12.11 -18.01 13.92
C VAL A 234 10.69 -17.81 13.38
N SER A 235 9.92 -16.86 13.93
CA SER A 235 8.56 -16.59 13.48
C SER A 235 8.52 -16.21 12.01
N PHE A 236 9.38 -15.29 11.56
CA PHE A 236 9.45 -14.88 10.16
C PHE A 236 9.88 -16.03 9.24
N ARG A 237 10.88 -16.83 9.65
CA ARG A 237 11.32 -17.99 8.90
C ARG A 237 10.19 -19.01 8.72
N LEU A 238 9.43 -19.31 9.79
CA LEU A 238 8.32 -20.25 9.73
C LEU A 238 7.15 -19.75 8.87
N LEU A 239 6.89 -18.44 8.88
CA LEU A 239 5.82 -17.85 8.07
C LEU A 239 6.14 -17.87 6.57
N TYR A 240 7.36 -17.51 6.21
CA TYR A 240 7.74 -17.32 4.81
C TYR A 240 8.48 -18.51 4.18
N GLY A 241 9.22 -19.26 4.98
CA GLY A 241 9.99 -20.43 4.53
C GLY A 241 9.27 -21.76 4.69
N GLY A 242 8.19 -21.79 5.45
CA GLY A 242 7.44 -22.99 5.78
C GLY A 242 7.64 -23.45 7.22
N ILE A 243 6.65 -24.23 7.73
CA ILE A 243 6.60 -24.67 9.13
C ILE A 243 7.40 -25.96 9.31
N ASP A 244 8.50 -25.86 10.06
CA ASP A 244 9.33 -27.02 10.42
C ASP A 244 8.57 -28.01 11.33
N LYS A 245 8.91 -29.30 11.21
CA LYS A 245 8.25 -30.38 11.98
C LYS A 245 8.26 -30.16 13.50
N GLU A 246 9.32 -29.58 14.04
CA GLU A 246 9.45 -29.32 15.48
C GLU A 246 8.43 -28.31 16.01
N PHE A 247 7.94 -27.38 15.14
CA PHE A 247 7.00 -26.32 15.50
C PHE A 247 5.55 -26.62 15.08
N GLU A 248 5.30 -27.71 14.34
CA GLU A 248 3.96 -28.08 13.85
C GLU A 248 2.92 -28.30 14.96
N ASN A 249 3.36 -28.66 16.17
CA ASN A 249 2.48 -28.91 17.31
C ASN A 249 2.13 -27.65 18.10
N ILE A 250 2.78 -26.51 17.83
CA ILE A 250 2.41 -25.23 18.41
C ILE A 250 1.01 -24.86 17.89
N PRO A 251 0.01 -24.61 18.75
CA PRO A 251 -1.38 -24.43 18.33
C PRO A 251 -1.58 -23.41 17.22
N PHE A 252 -0.85 -22.30 17.27
CA PHE A 252 -0.86 -21.29 16.22
C PHE A 252 -0.40 -21.88 14.86
N PHE A 253 0.77 -22.48 14.82
CA PHE A 253 1.33 -23.03 13.56
C PHE A 253 0.57 -24.24 13.04
N LYS A 254 -0.02 -25.04 13.93
CA LYS A 254 -0.94 -26.11 13.52
C LYS A 254 -2.13 -25.56 12.73
N ASN A 255 -2.73 -24.47 13.19
CA ASN A 255 -3.83 -23.82 12.49
C ASN A 255 -3.36 -23.13 11.19
N VAL A 256 -2.17 -22.49 11.19
CA VAL A 256 -1.57 -21.90 9.99
C VAL A 256 -1.35 -22.97 8.92
N LYS A 257 -0.77 -24.11 9.30
CA LYS A 257 -0.54 -25.22 8.38
C LYS A 257 -1.85 -25.74 7.78
N ARG A 258 -2.90 -25.91 8.58
CA ARG A 258 -4.22 -26.28 8.08
C ARG A 258 -4.75 -25.27 7.06
N TYR A 259 -4.68 -23.98 7.38
CA TYR A 259 -5.11 -22.91 6.50
C TYR A 259 -4.33 -22.88 5.17
N ILE A 260 -3.01 -23.10 5.20
CA ILE A 260 -2.18 -23.21 3.98
C ILE A 260 -2.68 -24.36 3.08
N PHE A 261 -3.02 -25.51 3.66
CA PHE A 261 -3.54 -26.65 2.91
C PHE A 261 -4.94 -26.38 2.34
N GLU A 262 -5.82 -25.77 3.10
CA GLU A 262 -7.15 -25.37 2.64
C GLU A 262 -7.04 -24.37 1.48
N LEU A 263 -6.20 -23.34 1.62
CA LEU A 263 -5.95 -22.35 0.58
C LEU A 263 -5.38 -22.98 -0.71
N TRP A 264 -4.45 -23.93 -0.54
CA TRP A 264 -3.90 -24.68 -1.67
C TRP A 264 -4.93 -25.56 -2.36
N ALA A 265 -5.80 -26.25 -1.60
CA ALA A 265 -6.87 -27.05 -2.15
C ALA A 265 -7.87 -26.19 -2.95
N ASN A 266 -8.28 -25.04 -2.40
CA ASN A 266 -9.15 -24.10 -3.10
C ASN A 266 -8.51 -23.61 -4.40
N TYR A 267 -7.22 -23.23 -4.37
CA TYR A 267 -6.50 -22.84 -5.58
C TYR A 267 -6.48 -23.96 -6.63
N LYS A 268 -6.27 -25.21 -6.23
CA LYS A 268 -6.27 -26.35 -7.16
C LYS A 268 -7.62 -26.61 -7.81
N ASN A 269 -8.71 -26.32 -7.09
CA ASN A 269 -10.08 -26.49 -7.60
C ASN A 269 -10.51 -25.32 -8.49
N ASP A 270 -10.22 -24.08 -8.07
CA ASP A 270 -10.81 -22.86 -8.65
C ASP A 270 -9.84 -22.15 -9.61
N GLY A 271 -8.53 -22.45 -9.55
CA GLY A 271 -7.49 -21.81 -10.35
C GLY A 271 -7.06 -20.42 -9.85
N TYR A 272 -7.66 -19.93 -8.75
CA TYR A 272 -7.33 -18.66 -8.12
C TYR A 272 -7.48 -18.74 -6.60
N ILE A 273 -6.98 -17.72 -5.92
CA ILE A 273 -7.34 -17.43 -4.52
C ILE A 273 -8.08 -16.09 -4.47
N GLU A 274 -8.95 -15.94 -3.48
CA GLU A 274 -9.76 -14.72 -3.31
C GLU A 274 -9.40 -14.01 -2.03
N SER A 275 -9.25 -12.67 -2.09
CA SER A 275 -8.94 -11.87 -0.92
C SER A 275 -10.09 -11.81 0.08
N ALA A 276 -9.73 -11.70 1.37
CA ALA A 276 -10.70 -11.75 2.46
C ALA A 276 -11.57 -10.48 2.56
N ILE A 277 -11.09 -9.32 2.09
CA ILE A 277 -11.77 -8.02 2.25
C ILE A 277 -12.44 -7.61 0.94
N ALA A 278 -11.67 -7.38 -0.10
CA ALA A 278 -12.18 -6.86 -1.37
C ALA A 278 -12.74 -7.92 -2.31
N GLY A 279 -12.42 -9.20 -2.08
CA GLY A 279 -12.80 -10.28 -2.99
C GLY A 279 -11.94 -10.32 -4.27
N LYS A 280 -10.74 -9.71 -4.25
CA LYS A 280 -9.86 -9.74 -5.42
C LYS A 280 -9.38 -11.15 -5.69
N LYS A 281 -9.57 -11.61 -6.93
CA LYS A 281 -9.07 -12.90 -7.40
C LYS A 281 -7.64 -12.79 -7.89
N LEU A 282 -6.75 -13.65 -7.38
CA LEU A 282 -5.36 -13.75 -7.81
C LEU A 282 -5.18 -15.05 -8.59
N TYR A 283 -4.80 -14.93 -9.84
CA TYR A 283 -4.44 -16.02 -10.74
C TYR A 283 -2.93 -16.17 -10.83
N PHE A 284 -2.43 -17.39 -10.87
CA PHE A 284 -0.99 -17.66 -10.86
C PHE A 284 -0.50 -18.38 -12.12
N ASN A 285 -1.25 -18.24 -13.23
CA ASN A 285 -0.95 -18.93 -14.49
C ASN A 285 0.47 -18.62 -15.04
N ASN A 286 0.97 -17.41 -14.74
CA ASN A 286 2.28 -16.93 -15.20
C ASN A 286 3.35 -16.94 -14.09
N VAL A 287 3.08 -17.60 -12.95
CA VAL A 287 4.01 -17.67 -11.82
C VAL A 287 4.69 -19.02 -11.77
N GLU A 288 5.99 -19.04 -12.08
CA GLU A 288 6.78 -20.27 -12.02
C GLU A 288 6.94 -20.79 -10.57
N GLY A 289 6.91 -22.10 -10.43
CA GLY A 289 7.16 -22.77 -9.17
C GLY A 289 6.16 -22.41 -8.08
N ILE A 290 4.88 -22.20 -8.44
CA ILE A 290 3.81 -21.96 -7.46
C ILE A 290 3.67 -23.15 -6.51
N ASN A 291 3.56 -22.88 -5.23
CA ASN A 291 3.45 -23.86 -4.18
C ASN A 291 2.59 -23.31 -3.03
N PRO A 292 2.17 -24.16 -2.07
CA PRO A 292 1.29 -23.74 -0.97
C PRO A 292 1.81 -22.52 -0.18
N GLN A 293 3.13 -22.49 0.08
CA GLN A 293 3.75 -21.40 0.84
C GLN A 293 3.76 -20.09 0.06
N LYS A 294 4.03 -20.10 -1.24
CA LYS A 294 3.95 -18.90 -2.08
C LYS A 294 2.53 -18.33 -2.09
N ILE A 295 1.52 -19.16 -2.29
CA ILE A 295 0.11 -18.74 -2.29
C ILE A 295 -0.26 -18.11 -0.94
N PHE A 296 0.15 -18.71 0.17
CA PHE A 296 -0.06 -18.17 1.50
C PHE A 296 0.61 -16.80 1.68
N ASN A 297 1.84 -16.62 1.20
CA ASN A 297 2.54 -15.35 1.25
C ASN A 297 1.82 -14.26 0.43
N TYR A 298 1.30 -14.60 -0.74
CA TYR A 298 0.49 -13.68 -1.55
C TYR A 298 -0.80 -13.28 -0.83
N MET A 299 -1.49 -14.23 -0.18
CA MET A 299 -2.71 -13.96 0.58
C MET A 299 -2.44 -12.98 1.74
N ILE A 300 -1.36 -13.18 2.50
CA ILE A 300 -1.00 -12.28 3.60
C ILE A 300 -0.72 -10.86 3.11
N GLN A 301 0.07 -10.74 2.04
CA GLN A 301 0.42 -9.42 1.48
C GLN A 301 -0.81 -8.69 0.92
N LEU A 302 -1.74 -9.42 0.29
CA LEU A 302 -2.98 -8.85 -0.20
C LEU A 302 -3.86 -8.37 0.97
N TYR A 303 -4.01 -9.20 2.00
CA TYR A 303 -4.77 -8.85 3.20
C TYR A 303 -4.15 -7.66 3.94
N GLU A 304 -2.82 -7.61 4.08
CA GLU A 304 -2.09 -6.45 4.60
C GLU A 304 -2.43 -5.17 3.83
N THR A 305 -2.35 -5.24 2.50
CA THR A 305 -2.63 -4.08 1.63
C THR A 305 -4.06 -3.58 1.81
N GLU A 306 -5.03 -4.47 1.73
CA GLU A 306 -6.44 -4.12 1.87
C GLU A 306 -6.76 -3.53 3.24
N GLN A 307 -6.27 -4.14 4.31
CA GLN A 307 -6.45 -3.65 5.69
C GLN A 307 -5.82 -2.27 5.87
N ASN A 308 -4.60 -2.07 5.38
CA ASN A 308 -3.89 -0.81 5.52
C ASN A 308 -4.53 0.34 4.74
N MET A 309 -5.08 0.06 3.57
CA MET A 309 -5.76 1.09 2.78
C MET A 309 -7.06 1.54 3.44
N ILE A 310 -7.82 0.62 4.04
CA ILE A 310 -9.03 0.96 4.82
C ILE A 310 -8.70 1.87 6.01
N VAL A 311 -7.66 1.54 6.76
CA VAL A 311 -7.31 2.40 7.92
C VAL A 311 -6.71 3.73 7.47
N SER A 312 -5.98 3.74 6.36
CA SER A 312 -5.41 4.98 5.79
C SER A 312 -6.49 5.94 5.31
N GLU A 313 -7.57 5.46 4.68
CA GLU A 313 -8.73 6.26 4.32
C GLU A 313 -9.33 6.96 5.55
N LYS A 314 -9.59 6.21 6.62
CA LYS A 314 -10.11 6.76 7.88
C LYS A 314 -9.15 7.78 8.52
N VAL A 315 -7.84 7.56 8.37
CA VAL A 315 -6.83 8.53 8.80
C VAL A 315 -6.94 9.82 7.98
N PHE A 316 -7.10 9.75 6.66
CA PHE A 316 -7.31 10.94 5.83
C PHE A 316 -8.60 11.67 6.15
N GLU A 317 -9.71 10.98 6.37
CA GLU A 317 -10.96 11.59 6.84
C GLU A 317 -10.75 12.38 8.13
N PHE A 318 -10.06 11.78 9.11
CA PHE A 318 -9.72 12.45 10.36
C PHE A 318 -8.80 13.67 10.14
N LEU A 319 -7.78 13.56 9.29
CA LEU A 319 -6.81 14.61 9.04
C LEU A 319 -7.35 15.74 8.14
N SER A 320 -8.52 15.58 7.51
CA SER A 320 -9.05 16.50 6.50
C SER A 320 -9.16 17.95 6.96
N ARG A 321 -9.36 18.18 8.26
CA ARG A 321 -9.49 19.51 8.88
C ARG A 321 -8.27 19.94 9.68
N LEU A 322 -7.19 19.16 9.66
CA LEU A 322 -5.97 19.39 10.40
C LEU A 322 -4.83 19.83 9.47
N ARG A 323 -3.80 20.43 10.06
CA ARG A 323 -2.57 20.80 9.36
C ARG A 323 -1.60 19.65 9.22
N THR A 324 -1.65 18.69 10.14
CA THR A 324 -0.87 17.45 10.11
C THR A 324 -1.05 16.70 8.79
N ARG A 325 0.02 16.08 8.29
CA ARG A 325 0.00 15.34 7.01
C ARG A 325 0.48 13.92 7.18
N PHE A 326 -0.22 12.98 6.55
CA PHE A 326 0.24 11.61 6.36
C PHE A 326 1.16 11.60 5.14
N ILE A 327 2.46 11.42 5.33
CA ILE A 327 3.48 11.69 4.31
C ILE A 327 4.13 10.44 3.72
N MET A 328 4.08 9.30 4.41
CA MET A 328 4.71 8.08 3.94
C MET A 328 4.06 6.83 4.54
N TYR A 329 3.79 5.87 3.69
CA TYR A 329 3.33 4.54 4.02
C TYR A 329 4.40 3.51 3.62
N THR A 330 4.75 2.64 4.55
CA THR A 330 5.77 1.60 4.31
C THR A 330 5.31 0.30 4.96
N TYR A 331 4.40 -0.41 4.31
CA TYR A 331 3.86 -1.71 4.74
C TYR A 331 3.22 -1.70 6.15
N ASP A 332 4.00 -2.01 7.17
CA ASP A 332 3.58 -2.03 8.57
C ASP A 332 3.79 -0.69 9.31
N SER A 333 4.26 0.35 8.60
CA SER A 333 4.65 1.63 9.19
C SER A 333 3.99 2.82 8.49
N PHE A 334 3.56 3.81 9.28
CA PHE A 334 2.87 5.04 8.87
C PHE A 334 3.60 6.24 9.43
N LEU A 335 4.09 7.14 8.58
CA LEU A 335 4.82 8.34 8.97
C LEU A 335 4.01 9.60 8.72
N PHE A 336 3.96 10.45 9.73
CA PHE A 336 3.23 11.71 9.74
C PHE A 336 4.17 12.88 10.00
N ASP A 337 3.92 13.99 9.32
CA ASP A 337 4.49 15.30 9.59
C ASP A 337 3.48 16.11 10.40
N VAL A 338 3.71 16.23 11.71
CA VAL A 338 2.72 16.70 12.68
C VAL A 338 2.93 18.17 13.01
N TYR A 339 1.87 18.96 12.89
CA TYR A 339 1.80 20.31 13.46
C TYR A 339 1.70 20.20 14.98
N SER A 340 2.70 20.70 15.71
CA SER A 340 2.87 20.44 17.15
C SER A 340 1.65 20.69 18.02
N PRO A 341 0.83 21.74 17.81
CA PRO A 341 -0.39 21.91 18.59
C PRO A 341 -1.42 20.79 18.44
N GLU A 342 -1.36 20.03 17.34
CA GLU A 342 -2.28 18.93 17.07
C GLU A 342 -1.77 17.57 17.63
N MET A 343 -0.51 17.51 18.10
CA MET A 343 0.15 16.25 18.49
C MET A 343 -0.67 15.39 19.48
N PRO A 344 -1.23 15.91 20.60
CA PRO A 344 -1.97 15.05 21.52
C PRO A 344 -3.21 14.41 20.90
N LEU A 345 -3.93 15.18 20.08
CA LEU A 345 -5.12 14.71 19.37
C LEU A 345 -4.77 13.68 18.29
N VAL A 346 -3.77 14.00 17.48
CA VAL A 346 -3.30 13.18 16.37
C VAL A 346 -2.76 11.84 16.88
N LEU A 347 -1.90 11.86 17.90
CA LEU A 347 -1.32 10.68 18.51
C LEU A 347 -2.41 9.70 19.00
N LYS A 348 -3.39 10.21 19.76
CA LYS A 348 -4.47 9.40 20.30
C LYS A 348 -5.36 8.86 19.18
N LYS A 349 -5.84 9.73 18.29
CA LYS A 349 -6.87 9.36 17.32
C LYS A 349 -6.35 8.45 16.21
N ILE A 350 -5.14 8.71 15.71
CA ILE A 350 -4.54 7.83 14.69
C ILE A 350 -4.23 6.47 15.28
N LYS A 351 -3.70 6.41 16.52
CA LYS A 351 -3.50 5.14 17.23
C LYS A 351 -4.80 4.33 17.30
N GLU A 352 -5.90 4.93 17.77
CA GLU A 352 -7.22 4.28 17.81
C GLU A 352 -7.66 3.72 16.45
N ILE A 353 -7.47 4.50 15.37
CA ILE A 353 -7.83 4.09 14.00
C ILE A 353 -6.99 2.89 13.56
N LEU A 354 -5.68 2.96 13.74
CA LEU A 354 -4.76 1.92 13.29
C LEU A 354 -4.94 0.61 14.08
N GLU A 355 -5.18 0.71 15.38
CA GLU A 355 -5.33 -0.47 16.26
C GLU A 355 -6.62 -1.27 16.01
N CYS A 356 -7.60 -0.74 15.30
CA CYS A 356 -8.83 -1.47 14.95
C CYS A 356 -9.45 -2.21 16.15
N ASN A 357 -9.76 -1.49 17.25
CA ASN A 357 -10.25 -2.07 18.50
C ASN A 357 -9.26 -3.04 19.19
N ASN A 358 -7.98 -2.73 19.12
CA ASN A 358 -6.86 -3.51 19.66
C ASN A 358 -6.54 -4.83 18.93
N ASP A 359 -7.10 -5.05 17.75
CA ASP A 359 -6.74 -6.20 16.91
C ASP A 359 -5.27 -6.11 16.45
N PHE A 360 -4.78 -4.89 16.18
CA PHE A 360 -3.46 -4.61 15.61
C PHE A 360 -2.71 -3.53 16.41
N PRO A 361 -2.16 -3.83 17.59
CA PRO A 361 -1.43 -2.85 18.40
C PRO A 361 -0.30 -2.18 17.64
N VAL A 362 -0.14 -0.86 17.83
CA VAL A 362 0.96 -0.08 17.25
C VAL A 362 1.89 0.47 18.32
N ARG A 363 3.17 0.57 17.95
CA ARG A 363 4.17 1.33 18.69
C ARG A 363 4.26 2.72 18.08
N SER A 364 4.34 3.73 18.94
CA SER A 364 4.41 5.13 18.51
C SER A 364 5.80 5.68 18.74
N TYR A 365 6.34 6.41 17.73
CA TYR A 365 7.66 7.02 17.78
C TYR A 365 7.57 8.48 17.36
N THR A 366 8.31 9.37 18.01
CA THR A 366 8.37 10.78 17.64
C THR A 366 9.77 11.36 17.71
N GLY A 367 10.05 12.34 16.88
CA GLY A 367 11.33 13.04 16.78
C GLY A 367 11.22 14.34 16.00
N SER A 368 12.31 15.07 15.86
CA SER A 368 12.42 16.27 15.01
C SER A 368 12.70 15.94 13.55
N SER A 369 13.30 14.78 13.30
CA SER A 369 13.53 14.21 11.97
C SER A 369 13.14 12.73 11.94
N TYR A 370 13.11 12.12 10.77
CA TYR A 370 12.82 10.68 10.65
C TYR A 370 13.95 9.79 11.21
N ASP A 371 15.16 10.34 11.39
CA ASP A 371 16.30 9.61 11.94
C ASP A 371 16.31 9.56 13.46
N ASP A 372 15.83 10.62 14.11
CA ASP A 372 15.90 10.78 15.57
C ASP A 372 14.60 10.37 16.30
N ILE A 373 13.68 9.72 15.60
CA ILE A 373 12.45 9.22 16.22
C ILE A 373 12.75 8.22 17.33
N LYS A 374 12.08 8.41 18.47
CA LYS A 374 12.20 7.56 19.65
C LYS A 374 10.83 7.06 20.09
N LEU A 375 10.81 5.82 20.60
CA LEU A 375 9.61 5.22 21.16
C LEU A 375 9.04 6.14 22.25
N ILE A 376 7.74 6.36 22.21
CA ILE A 376 6.98 7.05 23.24
C ILE A 376 6.03 6.07 23.92
N ASN A 377 6.01 6.12 25.25
CA ASN A 377 5.05 5.34 26.03
C ASN A 377 3.69 6.03 25.97
N THR A 378 2.71 5.41 25.33
CA THR A 378 1.33 5.93 25.15
C THR A 378 0.33 4.97 25.75
#